data_0c3bc85a4340c8df70a60108060e4a4c
#
_entry.id   0c3bc85a4340c8df70a60108060e4a4c
#
_cell.length_a   1.000
_cell.length_b   1.000
_cell.length_c   1.000
_cell.angle_alpha   90.00
_cell.angle_beta   90.00
_cell.angle_gamma   90.00
#
_symmetry.space_group_name_H-M   'P 1'
#
loop_
_entity.id
_entity.type
_entity.pdbx_description
1 polymer ?
#
loop_
_entity_poly.entity_id
_entity_poly.type
_entity_poly.pdbx_seq_one_letter_code
_entity_poly.pdbx_strand_id
1 'polypeptide(L)'
;MKLTEKETGPLHVSADIGCHTFSTLPPFNIGNTVLGYGLGLASSAGVAPAFGGKNVVSIMGDGGFWHNGLTTGVASSVFNRNNGVLVIMNNGYTSATGAQHIPSTGTNAQLQPTGMDMVSALKGLGVKWIRTVNTYQVSKGMKVLREALNTSTQGLPACIHSRR
;
A
#
# COMPACT_ATOMS: atom_id res chain seq x y z
N MET A 1 -10.26 -5.99 4.51
CA MET A 1 -10.99 -4.74 4.21
C MET A 1 -12.48 -4.85 4.39
N LYS A 2 -13.25 -5.65 3.63
CA LYS A 2 -14.72 -5.74 3.82
C LYS A 2 -15.18 -6.04 5.25
N LEU A 3 -14.48 -6.90 5.97
CA LEU A 3 -14.78 -7.16 7.39
C LEU A 3 -14.44 -5.97 8.28
N THR A 4 -13.36 -5.26 7.99
CA THR A 4 -12.97 -4.06 8.73
C THR A 4 -13.97 -2.92 8.46
N GLU A 5 -14.42 -2.75 7.23
CA GLU A 5 -15.43 -1.76 6.84
C GLU A 5 -16.75 -1.91 7.62
N LYS A 6 -17.15 -3.14 7.93
CA LYS A 6 -18.34 -3.41 8.77
C LYS A 6 -18.20 -2.89 10.21
N GLU A 7 -16.97 -2.77 10.68
CA GLU A 7 -16.67 -2.37 12.06
C GLU A 7 -16.34 -0.88 12.17
N THR A 8 -15.62 -0.34 11.19
CA THR A 8 -15.09 1.04 11.22
C THR A 8 -15.92 2.04 10.40
N GLY A 9 -16.95 1.56 9.67
CA GLY A 9 -17.70 2.36 8.70
C GLY A 9 -17.05 2.33 7.32
N PRO A 10 -17.65 3.03 6.33
CA PRO A 10 -17.19 3.02 4.95
C PRO A 10 -15.72 3.37 4.80
N LEU A 11 -15.01 2.60 3.99
CA LEU A 11 -13.62 2.84 3.61
C LEU A 11 -13.55 3.36 2.17
N HIS A 12 -12.84 4.43 1.95
CA HIS A 12 -12.39 4.78 0.60
C HIS A 12 -11.10 4.05 0.30
N VAL A 13 -11.08 3.26 -0.77
CA VAL A 13 -9.92 2.51 -1.20
C VAL A 13 -9.43 3.03 -2.54
N SER A 14 -8.26 3.64 -2.54
CA SER A 14 -7.53 4.01 -3.76
C SER A 14 -6.62 2.85 -4.15
N ALA A 15 -6.99 2.11 -5.17
CA ALA A 15 -6.20 1.01 -5.69
C ALA A 15 -5.19 1.49 -6.73
N ASP A 16 -4.04 0.85 -6.75
CA ASP A 16 -3.05 0.96 -7.81
C ASP A 16 -3.35 -0.04 -8.94
N ILE A 17 -2.66 0.07 -10.06
CA ILE A 17 -2.74 -0.90 -11.15
C ILE A 17 -1.86 -2.12 -10.82
N GLY A 18 -2.46 -3.31 -10.89
CA GLY A 18 -1.83 -4.59 -10.60
C GLY A 18 -2.85 -5.70 -10.42
N CYS A 19 -2.42 -6.90 -10.04
CA CYS A 19 -3.33 -8.03 -9.83
C CYS A 19 -4.41 -7.73 -8.77
N HIS A 20 -4.09 -6.92 -7.77
CA HIS A 20 -5.05 -6.50 -6.74
C HIS A 20 -6.16 -5.58 -7.27
N THR A 21 -5.98 -4.96 -8.45
CA THR A 21 -7.02 -4.15 -9.08
C THR A 21 -8.29 -4.95 -9.39
N PHE A 22 -8.15 -6.25 -9.63
CA PHE A 22 -9.31 -7.13 -9.83
C PHE A 22 -10.22 -7.24 -8.60
N SER A 23 -9.75 -6.82 -7.43
CA SER A 23 -10.61 -6.72 -6.23
C SER A 23 -11.71 -5.65 -6.35
N THR A 24 -11.62 -4.74 -7.33
CA THR A 24 -12.68 -3.78 -7.64
C THR A 24 -13.92 -4.45 -8.23
N LEU A 25 -13.76 -5.65 -8.77
CA LEU A 25 -14.83 -6.43 -9.39
C LEU A 25 -15.55 -7.32 -8.36
N PRO A 26 -16.77 -7.79 -8.68
CA PRO A 26 -17.46 -8.80 -7.88
C PRO A 26 -16.59 -10.07 -7.71
N PRO A 27 -16.69 -10.76 -6.58
CA PRO A 27 -17.57 -10.50 -5.43
C PRO A 27 -17.01 -9.50 -4.41
N PHE A 28 -15.79 -9.01 -4.61
CA PHE A 28 -15.08 -8.21 -3.60
C PHE A 28 -15.56 -6.76 -3.57
N ASN A 29 -15.68 -6.11 -4.73
CA ASN A 29 -16.06 -4.70 -4.87
C ASN A 29 -15.27 -3.80 -3.91
N ILE A 30 -13.94 -3.98 -3.88
CA ILE A 30 -12.99 -3.19 -3.08
C ILE A 30 -12.18 -2.33 -4.05
N GLY A 31 -12.27 -1.02 -3.88
CA GLY A 31 -11.58 -0.04 -4.74
C GLY A 31 -12.57 0.95 -5.33
N ASN A 32 -12.38 2.21 -4.95
CA ASN A 32 -13.24 3.32 -5.36
C ASN A 32 -12.57 4.15 -6.46
N THR A 33 -11.24 4.22 -6.44
CA THR A 33 -10.45 4.92 -7.47
C THR A 33 -9.28 4.06 -7.92
N VAL A 34 -9.02 4.06 -9.24
CA VAL A 34 -7.85 3.44 -9.88
C VAL A 34 -7.37 4.41 -10.96
N LEU A 35 -6.27 5.12 -10.73
CA LEU A 35 -5.81 6.18 -11.63
C LEU A 35 -4.57 5.81 -12.45
N GLY A 36 -3.61 5.09 -11.88
CA GLY A 36 -2.39 4.76 -12.59
C GLY A 36 -1.41 3.95 -11.75
N TYR A 37 -0.38 3.41 -12.40
CA TYR A 37 0.62 2.55 -11.77
C TYR A 37 1.49 3.34 -10.78
N GLY A 38 1.49 2.94 -9.51
CA GLY A 38 2.16 3.64 -8.41
C GLY A 38 1.42 4.89 -7.90
N LEU A 39 0.23 5.21 -8.41
CA LEU A 39 -0.51 6.43 -8.06
C LEU A 39 -1.58 6.23 -6.97
N GLY A 40 -1.78 5.02 -6.46
CA GLY A 40 -2.81 4.76 -5.46
C GLY A 40 -2.72 5.66 -4.23
N LEU A 41 -1.52 5.86 -3.69
CA LEU A 41 -1.33 6.70 -2.50
C LEU A 41 -1.48 8.20 -2.82
N ALA A 42 -0.96 8.66 -3.97
CA ALA A 42 -1.14 10.05 -4.38
C ALA A 42 -2.62 10.39 -4.63
N SER A 43 -3.39 9.47 -5.24
CA SER A 43 -4.83 9.66 -5.45
C SER A 43 -5.60 9.66 -4.12
N SER A 44 -5.21 8.81 -3.16
CA SER A 44 -5.84 8.79 -1.84
C SER A 44 -5.66 10.11 -1.09
N ALA A 45 -4.52 10.77 -1.27
CA ALA A 45 -4.25 12.08 -0.67
C ALA A 45 -5.22 13.16 -1.16
N GLY A 46 -5.60 13.12 -2.44
CA GLY A 46 -6.59 14.04 -3.03
C GLY A 46 -8.01 13.81 -2.51
N VAL A 47 -8.34 12.56 -2.14
CA VAL A 47 -9.67 12.18 -1.65
C VAL A 47 -9.80 12.35 -0.13
N ALA A 48 -8.71 12.20 0.61
CA ALA A 48 -8.71 12.20 2.07
C ALA A 48 -9.44 13.39 2.73
N PRO A 49 -9.35 14.63 2.23
CA PRO A 49 -10.09 15.75 2.81
C PRO A 49 -11.61 15.56 2.81
N ALA A 50 -12.17 14.95 1.75
CA ALA A 50 -13.61 14.68 1.65
C ALA A 50 -14.11 13.66 2.68
N PHE A 51 -13.21 12.84 3.22
CA PHE A 51 -13.49 11.85 4.28
C PHE A 51 -13.03 12.33 5.67
N GLY A 52 -12.74 13.61 5.84
CA GLY A 52 -12.22 14.15 7.09
C GLY A 52 -10.86 13.55 7.50
N GLY A 53 -10.09 13.08 6.51
CA GLY A 53 -8.79 12.46 6.72
C GLY A 53 -8.83 11.07 7.37
N LYS A 54 -10.00 10.44 7.47
CA LYS A 54 -10.17 9.11 8.07
C LYS A 54 -10.65 8.09 7.04
N ASN A 55 -10.44 6.81 7.35
CA ASN A 55 -10.97 5.70 6.57
C ASN A 55 -10.53 5.70 5.09
N VAL A 56 -9.39 6.27 4.78
CA VAL A 56 -8.81 6.25 3.44
C VAL A 56 -7.65 5.26 3.42
N VAL A 57 -7.70 4.32 2.49
CA VAL A 57 -6.69 3.26 2.34
C VAL A 57 -6.19 3.27 0.91
N SER A 58 -4.88 3.29 0.73
CA SER A 58 -4.24 3.04 -0.55
C SER A 58 -3.73 1.60 -0.61
N ILE A 59 -3.98 0.91 -1.72
CA ILE A 59 -3.41 -0.42 -1.98
C ILE A 59 -2.55 -0.33 -3.23
N MET A 60 -1.31 -0.81 -3.12
CA MET A 60 -0.42 -0.94 -4.27
C MET A 60 0.42 -2.20 -4.21
N GLY A 61 0.88 -2.67 -5.36
CA GLY A 61 1.90 -3.69 -5.45
C GLY A 61 3.30 -3.13 -5.15
N ASP A 62 4.24 -4.02 -4.81
CA ASP A 62 5.64 -3.63 -4.65
C ASP A 62 6.26 -3.11 -5.97
N GLY A 63 5.80 -3.59 -7.11
CA GLY A 63 6.16 -3.02 -8.42
C GLY A 63 5.74 -1.56 -8.54
N GLY A 64 4.48 -1.22 -8.24
CA GLY A 64 3.99 0.15 -8.24
C GLY A 64 4.69 1.04 -7.21
N PHE A 65 5.00 0.47 -6.04
CA PHE A 65 5.77 1.17 -5.00
C PHE A 65 7.14 1.62 -5.51
N TRP A 66 7.92 0.73 -6.11
CA TRP A 66 9.25 1.07 -6.61
C TRP A 66 9.24 1.90 -7.90
N HIS A 67 8.22 1.72 -8.74
CA HIS A 67 8.12 2.47 -9.99
C HIS A 67 7.87 3.96 -9.75
N ASN A 68 6.88 4.27 -8.93
CA ASN A 68 6.40 5.64 -8.77
C ASN A 68 5.91 5.94 -7.34
N GLY A 69 5.35 4.95 -6.64
CA GLY A 69 4.70 5.12 -5.36
C GLY A 69 5.58 5.67 -4.25
N LEU A 70 6.88 5.34 -4.26
CA LEU A 70 7.84 5.82 -3.25
C LEU A 70 8.00 7.35 -3.32
N THR A 71 8.19 7.90 -4.50
CA THR A 71 8.47 9.32 -4.70
C THR A 71 7.21 10.17 -4.75
N THR A 72 6.25 9.82 -5.61
CA THR A 72 5.02 10.61 -5.78
C THR A 72 4.00 10.37 -4.67
N GLY A 73 3.96 9.15 -4.11
CA GLY A 73 3.04 8.77 -3.05
C GLY A 73 3.61 9.01 -1.66
N VAL A 74 4.64 8.23 -1.26
CA VAL A 74 5.14 8.22 0.12
C VAL A 74 5.81 9.53 0.48
N ALA A 75 6.78 10.01 -0.30
CA ALA A 75 7.48 11.25 -0.02
C ALA A 75 6.50 12.44 0.08
N SER A 76 5.57 12.55 -0.88
CA SER A 76 4.54 13.58 -0.87
C SER A 76 3.60 13.47 0.33
N SER A 77 3.18 12.26 0.69
CA SER A 77 2.28 12.05 1.84
C SER A 77 2.95 12.39 3.17
N VAL A 78 4.21 12.03 3.34
CA VAL A 78 4.97 12.39 4.55
C VAL A 78 5.20 13.90 4.61
N PHE A 79 5.60 14.52 3.51
CA PHE A 79 5.83 15.97 3.43
C PHE A 79 4.56 16.76 3.77
N ASN A 80 3.43 16.39 3.20
CA ASN A 80 2.15 17.07 3.40
C ASN A 80 1.41 16.60 4.67
N ARG A 81 1.98 15.67 5.44
CA ARG A 81 1.34 15.07 6.63
C ARG A 81 -0.06 14.51 6.32
N ASN A 82 -0.20 13.90 5.16
CA ASN A 82 -1.46 13.31 4.76
C ASN A 82 -1.85 12.15 5.67
N ASN A 83 -3.13 12.11 6.01
CA ASN A 83 -3.73 11.01 6.72
C ASN A 83 -4.16 9.93 5.71
N GLY A 84 -4.10 8.69 6.11
CA GLY A 84 -4.45 7.54 5.27
C GLY A 84 -3.57 6.35 5.60
N VAL A 85 -3.92 5.19 5.11
CA VAL A 85 -3.19 3.95 5.33
C VAL A 85 -2.62 3.46 4.01
N LEU A 86 -1.33 3.18 3.97
CA LEU A 86 -0.69 2.53 2.83
C LEU A 86 -0.62 1.02 3.07
N VAL A 87 -1.18 0.24 2.16
CA VAL A 87 -1.06 -1.22 2.11
C VAL A 87 -0.24 -1.62 0.89
N ILE A 88 0.89 -2.28 1.10
CA ILE A 88 1.76 -2.76 0.03
C ILE A 88 1.66 -4.28 -0.07
N MET A 89 1.32 -4.78 -1.25
CA MET A 89 1.29 -6.20 -1.57
C MET A 89 2.65 -6.60 -2.13
N ASN A 90 3.51 -7.16 -1.25
CA ASN A 90 4.89 -7.52 -1.60
C ASN A 90 4.98 -8.99 -2.01
N ASN A 91 5.09 -9.25 -3.30
CA ASN A 91 5.31 -10.58 -3.87
C ASN A 91 6.72 -10.77 -4.44
N GLY A 92 7.53 -9.71 -4.50
CA GLY A 92 8.93 -9.74 -4.94
C GLY A 92 9.14 -9.49 -6.44
N TYR A 93 8.11 -9.16 -7.20
CA TYR A 93 8.22 -8.87 -8.64
C TYR A 93 6.98 -8.14 -9.18
N THR A 94 7.10 -7.49 -10.33
CA THR A 94 5.95 -6.95 -11.06
C THR A 94 5.25 -8.08 -11.78
N SER A 95 4.19 -8.65 -11.17
CA SER A 95 3.56 -9.89 -11.67
C SER A 95 2.65 -9.68 -12.87
N ALA A 96 1.87 -8.61 -12.90
CA ALA A 96 0.82 -8.41 -13.91
C ALA A 96 1.33 -8.27 -15.35
N THR A 97 2.58 -7.89 -15.53
CA THR A 97 3.20 -7.64 -16.85
C THR A 97 4.34 -8.60 -17.19
N GLY A 98 4.43 -9.75 -16.52
CA GLY A 98 5.37 -10.81 -16.87
C GLY A 98 6.48 -11.06 -15.84
N ALA A 99 6.23 -10.80 -14.57
CA ALA A 99 7.15 -11.10 -13.45
C ALA A 99 8.53 -10.41 -13.60
N GLN A 100 8.52 -9.12 -13.95
CA GLN A 100 9.76 -8.35 -14.06
C GLN A 100 10.48 -8.20 -12.72
N HIS A 101 11.81 -8.17 -12.79
CA HIS A 101 12.66 -7.85 -11.65
C HIS A 101 12.46 -6.40 -11.21
N ILE A 102 12.40 -6.24 -9.90
CA ILE A 102 12.26 -4.95 -9.21
C ILE A 102 13.15 -4.97 -7.96
N PRO A 103 13.37 -3.86 -7.27
CA PRO A 103 14.17 -3.86 -6.04
C PRO A 103 13.74 -4.91 -5.01
N SER A 104 12.44 -5.19 -4.86
CA SER A 104 11.92 -6.25 -3.97
C SER A 104 12.27 -7.68 -4.40
N THR A 105 12.74 -7.90 -5.62
CA THR A 105 13.16 -9.23 -6.08
C THR A 105 14.42 -9.70 -5.34
N GLY A 106 15.26 -8.76 -4.91
CA GLY A 106 16.55 -9.04 -4.27
C GLY A 106 17.68 -9.34 -5.25
N THR A 107 17.39 -9.36 -6.55
CA THR A 107 18.37 -9.49 -7.64
C THR A 107 18.02 -8.54 -8.78
N ASN A 108 19.02 -8.05 -9.49
CA ASN A 108 18.82 -7.28 -10.73
C ASN A 108 18.58 -8.19 -11.94
N ALA A 109 18.44 -7.60 -13.12
CA ALA A 109 18.23 -8.33 -14.38
C ALA A 109 19.40 -9.26 -14.76
N GLN A 110 20.60 -9.02 -14.26
CA GLN A 110 21.78 -9.87 -14.42
C GLN A 110 21.93 -10.91 -13.31
N LEU A 111 20.89 -11.11 -12.49
CA LEU A 111 20.84 -12.04 -11.36
C LEU A 111 21.86 -11.72 -10.25
N GLN A 112 22.39 -10.52 -10.21
CA GLN A 112 23.28 -10.08 -9.14
C GLN A 112 22.46 -9.65 -7.92
N PRO A 113 22.86 -10.02 -6.68
CA PRO A 113 22.16 -9.62 -5.47
C PRO A 113 22.08 -8.09 -5.34
N THR A 114 20.93 -7.60 -4.89
CA THR A 114 20.69 -6.19 -4.57
C THR A 114 20.32 -6.04 -3.11
N GLY A 115 20.78 -4.98 -2.47
CA GLY A 115 20.53 -4.70 -1.05
C GLY A 115 19.37 -3.75 -0.78
N MET A 116 18.46 -3.57 -1.72
CA MET A 116 17.35 -2.62 -1.56
C MET A 116 16.25 -3.22 -0.67
N ASP A 117 15.93 -2.50 0.41
CA ASP A 117 14.90 -2.90 1.37
C ASP A 117 13.79 -1.86 1.46
N MET A 118 12.55 -2.32 1.29
CA MET A 118 11.36 -1.48 1.30
C MET A 118 11.14 -0.82 2.67
N VAL A 119 11.37 -1.55 3.76
CA VAL A 119 11.17 -1.02 5.12
C VAL A 119 12.17 0.11 5.38
N SER A 120 13.42 -0.08 4.98
CA SER A 120 14.48 0.95 5.09
C SER A 120 14.16 2.18 4.24
N ALA A 121 13.64 1.99 3.02
CA ALA A 121 13.21 3.09 2.16
C ALA A 121 12.06 3.91 2.79
N LEU A 122 11.04 3.22 3.33
CA LEU A 122 9.93 3.88 4.04
C LEU A 122 10.40 4.64 5.27
N LYS A 123 11.27 4.04 6.09
CA LYS A 123 11.86 4.71 7.26
C LYS A 123 12.69 5.92 6.87
N GLY A 124 13.48 5.80 5.81
CA GLY A 124 14.33 6.89 5.29
C GLY A 124 13.51 8.12 4.87
N LEU A 125 12.29 7.93 4.39
CA LEU A 125 11.34 9.01 4.08
C LEU A 125 10.54 9.51 5.29
N GLY A 126 10.74 8.93 6.48
CA GLY A 126 10.09 9.39 7.71
C GLY A 126 8.78 8.69 8.07
N VAL A 127 8.45 7.56 7.43
CA VAL A 127 7.31 6.72 7.84
C VAL A 127 7.63 6.06 9.18
N LYS A 128 6.89 6.42 10.24
CA LYS A 128 7.19 6.00 11.61
C LYS A 128 6.54 4.67 11.98
N TRP A 129 5.33 4.41 11.49
CA TRP A 129 4.59 3.20 11.81
C TRP A 129 4.60 2.26 10.60
N ILE A 130 5.32 1.15 10.73
CA ILE A 130 5.44 0.13 9.67
C ILE A 130 5.20 -1.23 10.29
N ARG A 131 4.38 -2.06 9.67
CA ARG A 131 4.14 -3.46 10.06
C ARG A 131 4.22 -4.36 8.83
N THR A 132 4.98 -5.44 8.96
CA THR A 132 5.01 -6.51 7.97
C THR A 132 4.18 -7.68 8.47
N VAL A 133 3.31 -8.20 7.61
CA VAL A 133 2.38 -9.28 7.93
C VAL A 133 2.47 -10.35 6.84
N ASN A 134 2.50 -11.62 7.26
CA ASN A 134 2.36 -12.71 6.31
C ASN A 134 0.93 -12.70 5.72
N THR A 135 0.81 -12.67 4.40
CA THR A 135 -0.45 -12.55 3.66
C THR A 135 -1.46 -13.64 4.02
N TYR A 136 -0.99 -14.83 4.39
CA TYR A 136 -1.86 -15.97 4.74
C TYR A 136 -2.42 -15.90 6.18
N GLN A 137 -1.90 -14.99 7.02
CA GLN A 137 -2.39 -14.78 8.39
C GLN A 137 -3.50 -13.71 8.40
N VAL A 138 -4.68 -14.07 7.87
CA VAL A 138 -5.79 -13.13 7.67
C VAL A 138 -6.17 -12.38 8.96
N SER A 139 -6.33 -13.09 10.09
CA SER A 139 -6.70 -12.47 11.37
C SER A 139 -5.66 -11.44 11.83
N LYS A 140 -4.37 -11.73 11.65
CA LYS A 140 -3.29 -10.80 11.98
C LYS A 140 -3.30 -9.59 11.05
N GLY A 141 -3.52 -9.83 9.74
CA GLY A 141 -3.67 -8.74 8.76
C GLY A 141 -4.82 -7.80 9.09
N MET A 142 -5.97 -8.35 9.50
CA MET A 142 -7.12 -7.55 9.95
C MET A 142 -6.78 -6.71 11.19
N LYS A 143 -6.11 -7.30 12.19
CA LYS A 143 -5.68 -6.58 13.40
C LYS A 143 -4.76 -5.42 13.04
N VAL A 144 -3.75 -5.67 12.23
CA VAL A 144 -2.78 -4.66 11.78
C VAL A 144 -3.45 -3.54 10.98
N LEU A 145 -4.42 -3.87 10.11
CA LEU A 145 -5.16 -2.85 9.37
C LEU A 145 -5.99 -1.95 10.31
N ARG A 146 -6.64 -2.52 11.34
CA ARG A 146 -7.37 -1.73 12.36
C ARG A 146 -6.43 -0.80 13.14
N GLU A 147 -5.27 -1.31 13.55
CA GLU A 147 -4.24 -0.50 14.21
C GLU A 147 -3.78 0.65 13.31
N ALA A 148 -3.55 0.38 12.02
CA ALA A 148 -3.15 1.38 11.05
C ALA A 148 -4.21 2.49 10.88
N LEU A 149 -5.48 2.12 10.76
CA LEU A 149 -6.59 3.07 10.64
C LEU A 149 -6.69 3.98 11.87
N ASN A 150 -6.48 3.44 13.07
CA ASN A 150 -6.47 4.22 14.30
C ASN A 150 -5.23 5.14 14.44
N THR A 151 -4.13 4.79 13.78
CA THR A 151 -2.86 5.53 13.82
C THR A 151 -2.77 6.57 12.71
N SER A 152 -3.58 6.48 11.66
CA SER A 152 -3.49 7.30 10.45
C SER A 152 -3.57 8.81 10.70
N THR A 153 -4.22 9.24 11.77
CA THR A 153 -4.29 10.66 12.16
C THR A 153 -2.96 11.23 12.68
N GLN A 154 -1.96 10.38 12.93
CA GLN A 154 -0.63 10.76 13.41
C GLN A 154 0.44 10.74 12.30
N GLY A 155 0.04 10.51 11.06
CA GLY A 155 0.88 10.41 9.89
C GLY A 155 0.53 9.20 9.03
N LEU A 156 1.40 8.87 8.07
CA LEU A 156 1.19 7.75 7.14
C LEU A 156 1.62 6.41 7.77
N PRO A 157 0.70 5.53 8.22
CA PRO A 157 1.04 4.15 8.56
C PRO A 157 1.17 3.29 7.30
N ALA A 158 2.15 2.39 7.28
CA ALA A 158 2.38 1.46 6.20
C ALA A 158 2.26 0.00 6.67
N CYS A 159 1.43 -0.78 5.99
CA CYS A 159 1.25 -2.22 6.18
C CYS A 159 1.84 -2.95 4.97
N ILE A 160 2.83 -3.80 5.19
CA ILE A 160 3.44 -4.61 4.13
C ILE A 160 2.91 -6.03 4.26
N HIS A 161 2.16 -6.48 3.27
CA HIS A 161 1.68 -7.85 3.17
C HIS A 161 2.65 -8.66 2.30
N SER A 162 3.39 -9.58 2.91
CA SER A 162 4.41 -10.38 2.26
C SER A 162 4.13 -11.88 2.37
N ARG A 163 4.66 -12.65 1.43
CA ARG A 163 4.62 -14.13 1.47
C ARG A 163 5.72 -14.73 2.35
N ARG A 164 6.67 -13.92 2.81
CA ARG A 164 7.81 -14.33 3.65
C ARG A 164 7.56 -14.06 5.12
#